data_bfedad779c8ec7c79874e77f17c18947
#
_entry.id   bfedad779c8ec7c79874e77f17c18947
#
_cell.length_a   1.000
_cell.length_b   1.000
_cell.length_c   1.000
_cell.angle_alpha   90.00
_cell.angle_beta   90.00
_cell.angle_gamma   90.00
#
_symmetry.space_group_name_H-M   'P 1'
#
loop_
_entity.id
_entity.type
_entity.pdbx_description
1 polymer ?
#
loop_
_entity_poly.entity_id
_entity_poly.type
_entity_poly.pdbx_seq_one_letter_code
_entity_poly.pdbx_strand_id
1 'polypeptide(L)'
;MTWAGFHAGPLFSPASPAPKEGQDMATHVTDELPGIIGQPMRWMLVLMKAIVIFSGFLMAFTFGAVVVIRYGFGGDLFAYEEWLLAISIVGFFAGAVLASERKLHINADILGIVITNPRMIWWRGFIVLLIELLVTAFIVYACYISLADDFSFPRLRSTPVLRIPFVSWRIAIMIAFTLMAMFSAAHLYVHIRKGLGLPLKSETAQ
;
A
#
# COMPACT_ATOMS: atom_id res chain seq x y z
N MET A 1 -45.82 51.45 25.39
CA MET A 1 -45.06 50.33 26.01
C MET A 1 -44.01 49.92 25.08
N THR A 2 -42.80 50.37 25.27
CA THR A 2 -41.60 50.23 24.49
C THR A 2 -40.86 48.96 24.92
N TRP A 3 -40.69 48.05 24.01
CA TRP A 3 -39.74 46.88 24.20
C TRP A 3 -38.40 47.30 23.63
N ALA A 4 -37.54 47.80 24.48
CA ALA A 4 -36.13 48.06 24.18
C ALA A 4 -35.27 46.94 24.80
N GLY A 5 -34.32 46.43 24.04
CA GLY A 5 -33.07 45.90 24.55
C GLY A 5 -32.97 44.38 24.74
N PHE A 6 -32.86 43.62 23.63
CA PHE A 6 -32.18 42.34 23.69
C PHE A 6 -30.81 42.50 23.01
N HIS A 7 -29.78 42.84 23.79
CA HIS A 7 -28.40 42.79 23.39
C HIS A 7 -28.03 41.31 23.16
N ALA A 8 -28.00 40.91 21.90
CA ALA A 8 -27.35 39.66 21.51
C ALA A 8 -25.84 39.80 21.77
N GLY A 9 -25.38 39.21 22.85
CA GLY A 9 -23.94 39.04 23.13
C GLY A 9 -23.23 38.27 22.02
N PRO A 10 -21.92 38.44 21.88
CA PRO A 10 -21.14 37.81 20.83
C PRO A 10 -20.91 36.32 21.12
N LEU A 11 -21.92 35.50 20.88
CA LEU A 11 -21.83 34.03 21.03
C LEU A 11 -21.50 33.28 19.73
N PHE A 12 -21.19 34.02 18.66
CA PHE A 12 -20.64 33.45 17.44
C PHE A 12 -19.24 33.99 17.21
N SER A 13 -18.27 33.52 17.99
CA SER A 13 -16.89 33.47 17.54
C SER A 13 -16.86 32.52 16.35
N PRO A 14 -16.32 32.91 15.17
CA PRO A 14 -16.18 31.96 14.06
C PRO A 14 -15.38 30.78 14.59
N ALA A 15 -15.98 29.57 14.49
CA ALA A 15 -15.37 28.34 14.88
C ALA A 15 -13.96 28.31 14.28
N SER A 16 -12.96 28.16 15.13
CA SER A 16 -11.59 27.86 14.71
C SER A 16 -11.68 26.80 13.59
N PRO A 17 -11.02 27.01 12.44
CA PRO A 17 -11.08 26.04 11.37
C PRO A 17 -10.72 24.67 11.96
N ALA A 18 -11.60 23.70 11.79
CA ALA A 18 -11.40 22.33 12.24
C ALA A 18 -10.00 21.89 11.80
N PRO A 19 -9.24 21.17 12.65
CA PRO A 19 -7.92 20.69 12.28
C PRO A 19 -8.01 20.00 10.92
N LYS A 20 -7.10 20.35 10.01
CA LYS A 20 -7.03 19.79 8.65
C LYS A 20 -6.56 18.33 8.68
N GLU A 21 -7.11 17.53 9.55
CA GLU A 21 -6.77 16.12 9.77
C GLU A 21 -6.98 15.23 8.53
N GLY A 22 -7.83 15.69 7.61
CA GLY A 22 -8.07 14.99 6.35
C GLY A 22 -7.06 15.30 5.22
N GLN A 23 -6.24 16.35 5.35
CA GLN A 23 -5.23 16.71 4.35
C GLN A 23 -3.85 16.13 4.65
N ASP A 24 -3.54 15.84 5.92
CA ASP A 24 -2.26 15.26 6.32
C ASP A 24 -2.15 13.74 6.02
N MET A 25 -3.27 13.08 5.73
CA MET A 25 -3.27 11.65 5.36
C MET A 25 -2.86 11.36 3.90
N ALA A 26 -2.60 12.39 3.09
CA ALA A 26 -2.24 12.24 1.68
C ALA A 26 -0.76 12.51 1.37
N THR A 27 0.07 12.78 2.36
CA THR A 27 1.51 12.97 2.14
C THR A 27 2.16 11.62 1.85
N HIS A 28 2.74 11.50 0.66
CA HIS A 28 3.52 10.33 0.29
C HIS A 28 4.77 10.26 1.17
N VAL A 29 5.03 9.11 1.81
CA VAL A 29 6.28 8.91 2.59
C VAL A 29 7.52 9.22 1.76
N THR A 30 7.45 9.03 0.45
CA THR A 30 8.51 9.37 -0.49
C THR A 30 8.86 10.86 -0.52
N ASP A 31 7.96 11.75 -0.11
CA ASP A 31 8.18 13.21 -0.07
C ASP A 31 8.95 13.64 1.19
N GLU A 32 8.84 12.87 2.26
CA GLU A 32 9.53 13.10 3.53
C GLU A 32 10.97 12.55 3.53
N LEU A 33 11.31 11.68 2.57
CA LEU A 33 12.62 11.03 2.47
C LEU A 33 13.68 11.91 1.76
N PRO A 34 14.98 11.74 2.08
CA PRO A 34 16.09 12.38 1.34
C PRO A 34 15.99 12.07 -0.15
N GLY A 35 16.27 13.06 -1.01
CA GLY A 35 16.08 12.96 -2.47
C GLY A 35 16.78 11.77 -3.15
N ILE A 36 17.88 11.28 -2.56
CA ILE A 36 18.62 10.11 -3.08
C ILE A 36 17.78 8.83 -2.99
N ILE A 37 16.98 8.69 -1.92
CA ILE A 37 16.12 7.50 -1.68
C ILE A 37 14.71 7.74 -2.20
N GLY A 38 14.18 8.97 -2.07
CA GLY A 38 12.82 9.30 -2.48
C GLY A 38 12.57 9.21 -3.98
N GLN A 39 13.57 9.58 -4.81
CA GLN A 39 13.42 9.59 -6.27
C GLN A 39 13.23 8.18 -6.88
N PRO A 40 14.08 7.18 -6.59
CA PRO A 40 13.85 5.81 -7.09
C PRO A 40 12.54 5.21 -6.56
N MET A 41 12.16 5.49 -5.31
CA MET A 41 10.89 5.03 -4.76
C MET A 41 9.68 5.61 -5.51
N ARG A 42 9.72 6.87 -5.92
CA ARG A 42 8.66 7.48 -6.74
C ARG A 42 8.52 6.81 -8.11
N TRP A 43 9.63 6.56 -8.80
CA TRP A 43 9.61 5.85 -10.09
C TRP A 43 8.98 4.46 -9.95
N MET A 44 9.31 3.77 -8.87
CA MET A 44 8.76 2.45 -8.55
C MET A 44 7.26 2.50 -8.29
N LEU A 45 6.76 3.53 -7.59
CA LEU A 45 5.33 3.74 -7.40
C LEU A 45 4.59 4.03 -8.72
N VAL A 46 5.20 4.82 -9.62
CA VAL A 46 4.62 5.07 -10.95
C VAL A 46 4.51 3.75 -11.73
N LEU A 47 5.56 2.92 -11.69
CA LEU A 47 5.55 1.60 -12.31
C LEU A 47 4.46 0.70 -11.72
N MET A 48 4.34 0.63 -10.38
CA MET A 48 3.30 -0.16 -9.71
C MET A 48 1.89 0.33 -10.07
N LYS A 49 1.66 1.64 -10.14
CA LYS A 49 0.38 2.22 -10.61
C LYS A 49 0.06 1.78 -12.03
N ALA A 50 1.03 1.85 -12.93
CA ALA A 50 0.83 1.41 -14.31
C ALA A 50 0.49 -0.09 -14.40
N ILE A 51 1.18 -0.93 -13.62
CA ILE A 51 0.91 -2.38 -13.54
C ILE A 51 -0.51 -2.64 -13.04
N VAL A 52 -0.97 -1.97 -11.98
CA VAL A 52 -2.33 -2.13 -11.44
C VAL A 52 -3.39 -1.74 -12.47
N ILE A 53 -3.23 -0.60 -13.13
CA ILE A 53 -4.18 -0.13 -14.14
C ILE A 53 -4.22 -1.11 -15.33
N PHE A 54 -3.05 -1.51 -15.83
CA PHE A 54 -2.95 -2.42 -16.97
C PHE A 54 -3.52 -3.79 -16.65
N SER A 55 -3.18 -4.37 -15.49
CA SER A 55 -3.69 -5.67 -15.07
C SER A 55 -5.21 -5.64 -14.86
N GLY A 56 -5.75 -4.59 -14.24
CA GLY A 56 -7.19 -4.41 -14.05
C GLY A 56 -7.94 -4.31 -15.38
N PHE A 57 -7.42 -3.52 -16.33
CA PHE A 57 -7.98 -3.42 -17.67
C PHE A 57 -7.93 -4.76 -18.42
N LEU A 58 -6.80 -5.46 -18.36
CA LEU A 58 -6.62 -6.75 -19.04
C LEU A 58 -7.53 -7.83 -18.45
N MET A 59 -7.72 -7.84 -17.13
CA MET A 59 -8.69 -8.73 -16.47
C MET A 59 -10.12 -8.47 -16.94
N ALA A 60 -10.56 -7.20 -16.93
CA ALA A 60 -11.89 -6.82 -17.36
C ALA A 60 -12.14 -7.18 -18.84
N PHE A 61 -11.14 -6.91 -19.69
CA PHE A 61 -11.20 -7.27 -21.10
C PHE A 61 -11.30 -8.79 -21.31
N THR A 62 -10.49 -9.56 -20.57
CA THR A 62 -10.50 -11.03 -20.65
C THR A 62 -11.85 -11.60 -20.26
N PHE A 63 -12.41 -11.18 -19.12
CA PHE A 63 -13.72 -11.65 -18.70
C PHE A 63 -14.81 -11.28 -19.71
N GLY A 64 -14.77 -10.05 -20.27
CA GLY A 64 -15.67 -9.64 -21.34
C GLY A 64 -15.54 -10.53 -22.59
N ALA A 65 -14.31 -10.81 -23.01
CA ALA A 65 -14.04 -11.68 -24.17
C ALA A 65 -14.52 -13.12 -23.92
N VAL A 66 -14.29 -13.68 -22.73
CA VAL A 66 -14.78 -15.02 -22.36
C VAL A 66 -16.30 -15.09 -22.45
N VAL A 67 -17.00 -14.07 -21.92
CA VAL A 67 -18.47 -14.02 -22.00
C VAL A 67 -18.96 -13.98 -23.47
N VAL A 68 -18.39 -13.12 -24.29
CA VAL A 68 -18.77 -12.98 -25.69
C VAL A 68 -18.49 -14.27 -26.47
N ILE A 69 -17.33 -14.89 -26.29
CA ILE A 69 -16.95 -16.13 -26.98
C ILE A 69 -17.85 -17.28 -26.55
N ARG A 70 -18.09 -17.42 -25.24
CA ARG A 70 -18.86 -18.54 -24.68
C ARG A 70 -20.34 -18.46 -25.05
N TYR A 71 -20.95 -17.29 -24.92
CA TYR A 71 -22.39 -17.12 -25.14
C TYR A 71 -22.73 -16.66 -26.56
N GLY A 72 -21.82 -15.96 -27.26
CA GLY A 72 -22.04 -15.50 -28.62
C GLY A 72 -21.66 -16.53 -29.68
N PHE A 73 -20.56 -17.21 -29.51
CA PHE A 73 -20.00 -18.13 -30.50
C PHE A 73 -20.02 -19.60 -30.05
N GLY A 74 -20.45 -19.92 -28.82
CA GLY A 74 -20.46 -21.29 -28.29
C GLY A 74 -19.08 -21.93 -28.15
N GLY A 75 -18.04 -21.11 -28.17
CA GLY A 75 -16.64 -21.52 -28.02
C GLY A 75 -16.10 -21.33 -26.60
N ASP A 76 -14.82 -21.65 -26.43
CA ASP A 76 -14.09 -21.34 -25.18
C ASP A 76 -12.77 -20.68 -25.51
N LEU A 77 -12.33 -19.74 -24.63
CA LEU A 77 -11.07 -19.04 -24.80
C LEU A 77 -9.94 -19.94 -24.27
N PHE A 78 -8.98 -20.28 -25.14
CA PHE A 78 -7.91 -21.21 -24.82
C PHE A 78 -7.11 -20.76 -23.57
N ALA A 79 -7.08 -21.61 -22.53
CA ALA A 79 -6.24 -21.48 -21.34
C ALA A 79 -6.31 -20.10 -20.62
N TYR A 80 -7.43 -19.37 -20.76
CA TYR A 80 -7.58 -18.02 -20.17
C TYR A 80 -7.37 -18.03 -18.64
N GLU A 81 -7.71 -19.09 -17.95
CA GLU A 81 -7.57 -19.23 -16.50
C GLU A 81 -6.11 -19.12 -16.05
N GLU A 82 -5.17 -19.70 -16.80
CA GLU A 82 -3.75 -19.74 -16.41
C GLU A 82 -3.08 -18.37 -16.52
N TRP A 83 -3.28 -17.65 -17.63
CA TRP A 83 -2.67 -16.34 -17.78
C TRP A 83 -3.42 -15.24 -17.00
N LEU A 84 -4.75 -15.40 -16.83
CA LEU A 84 -5.54 -14.52 -15.98
C LEU A 84 -5.09 -14.61 -14.52
N LEU A 85 -4.81 -15.82 -14.01
CA LEU A 85 -4.28 -16.03 -12.67
C LEU A 85 -2.93 -15.31 -12.48
N ALA A 86 -2.03 -15.44 -13.45
CA ALA A 86 -0.72 -14.76 -13.39
C ALA A 86 -0.86 -13.22 -13.33
N ILE A 87 -1.72 -12.65 -14.18
CA ILE A 87 -1.98 -11.20 -14.22
C ILE A 87 -2.65 -10.74 -12.91
N SER A 88 -3.60 -11.52 -12.40
CA SER A 88 -4.29 -11.20 -11.14
C SER A 88 -3.32 -11.13 -9.97
N ILE A 89 -2.41 -12.09 -9.86
CA ILE A 89 -1.39 -12.10 -8.80
C ILE A 89 -0.52 -10.85 -8.89
N VAL A 90 0.03 -10.54 -10.07
CA VAL A 90 0.89 -9.37 -10.27
C VAL A 90 0.14 -8.08 -9.96
N GLY A 91 -1.08 -7.92 -10.47
CA GLY A 91 -1.91 -6.74 -10.23
C GLY A 91 -2.29 -6.55 -8.77
N PHE A 92 -2.69 -7.64 -8.08
CA PHE A 92 -3.05 -7.62 -6.67
C PHE A 92 -1.87 -7.21 -5.79
N PHE A 93 -0.70 -7.83 -5.97
CA PHE A 93 0.48 -7.51 -5.18
C PHE A 93 1.05 -6.13 -5.49
N ALA A 94 0.98 -5.66 -6.74
CA ALA A 94 1.32 -4.27 -7.07
C ALA A 94 0.38 -3.27 -6.36
N GLY A 95 -0.92 -3.59 -6.27
CA GLY A 95 -1.89 -2.80 -5.50
C GLY A 95 -1.58 -2.79 -4.00
N ALA A 96 -1.17 -3.94 -3.44
CA ALA A 96 -0.77 -4.04 -2.04
C ALA A 96 0.46 -3.17 -1.71
N VAL A 97 1.44 -3.10 -2.62
CA VAL A 97 2.59 -2.20 -2.49
C VAL A 97 2.15 -0.73 -2.44
N LEU A 98 1.22 -0.32 -3.31
CA LEU A 98 0.68 1.05 -3.30
C LEU A 98 -0.10 1.36 -2.01
N ALA A 99 -0.84 0.38 -1.48
CA ALA A 99 -1.56 0.53 -0.22
C ALA A 99 -0.60 0.66 0.98
N SER A 100 0.50 -0.08 0.97
CA SER A 100 1.55 -0.02 2.00
C SER A 100 2.23 1.35 2.04
N GLU A 101 2.49 1.95 0.88
CA GLU A 101 3.08 3.31 0.80
C GLU A 101 2.19 4.36 1.47
N ARG A 102 0.87 4.28 1.25
CA ARG A 102 -0.09 5.27 1.77
C ARG A 102 -0.59 4.98 3.19
N LYS A 103 -0.10 3.95 3.87
CA LYS A 103 -0.65 3.46 5.15
C LYS A 103 -2.17 3.24 5.10
N LEU A 104 -2.70 2.85 3.95
CA LEU A 104 -4.14 2.55 3.79
C LEU A 104 -4.56 1.26 4.49
N HIS A 105 -3.63 0.57 5.15
CA HIS A 105 -4.00 -0.53 6.04
C HIS A 105 -4.91 0.05 7.13
N ILE A 106 -6.10 -0.50 7.24
CA ILE A 106 -7.15 -0.07 8.18
C ILE A 106 -6.55 -0.08 9.59
N ASN A 107 -6.15 1.10 10.05
CA ASN A 107 -5.82 1.29 11.45
C ASN A 107 -7.15 1.32 12.20
N ALA A 108 -7.57 0.19 12.73
CA ALA A 108 -8.63 0.12 13.72
C ALA A 108 -8.10 0.77 15.02
N ASP A 109 -8.00 2.11 15.00
CA ASP A 109 -7.38 2.90 16.06
C ASP A 109 -8.34 3.12 17.24
N ILE A 110 -8.95 2.00 17.69
CA ILE A 110 -9.81 2.00 18.88
C ILE A 110 -9.02 2.44 20.13
N LEU A 111 -7.73 2.11 20.18
CA LEU A 111 -6.85 2.49 21.27
C LEU A 111 -6.49 3.99 21.26
N GLY A 112 -6.51 4.66 20.10
CA GLY A 112 -6.25 6.09 19.99
C GLY A 112 -7.32 6.97 20.66
N ILE A 113 -8.55 6.44 20.77
CA ILE A 113 -9.66 7.12 21.44
C ILE A 113 -9.47 7.13 22.98
N VAL A 114 -8.78 6.10 23.53
CA VAL A 114 -8.64 5.90 24.98
C VAL A 114 -7.34 6.51 25.53
N ILE A 115 -6.29 6.58 24.71
CA ILE A 115 -4.94 7.01 25.13
C ILE A 115 -4.73 8.47 24.78
N THR A 116 -4.75 9.34 25.78
CA THR A 116 -4.53 10.81 25.62
C THR A 116 -3.06 11.22 25.83
N ASN A 117 -2.20 10.33 26.32
CA ASN A 117 -0.81 10.66 26.63
C ASN A 117 0.07 10.64 25.37
N PRO A 118 0.74 11.76 24.96
CA PRO A 118 1.51 11.86 23.72
C PRO A 118 2.70 10.86 23.65
N ARG A 119 3.31 10.53 24.77
CA ARG A 119 4.39 9.54 24.82
C ARG A 119 3.87 8.12 24.52
N MET A 120 2.70 7.77 25.04
CA MET A 120 2.09 6.46 24.78
C MET A 120 1.64 6.33 23.32
N ILE A 121 1.12 7.41 22.72
CA ILE A 121 0.75 7.44 21.29
C ILE A 121 1.98 7.19 20.42
N TRP A 122 3.10 7.85 20.71
CA TRP A 122 4.35 7.63 19.98
C TRP A 122 4.87 6.20 20.11
N TRP A 123 4.94 5.67 21.34
CA TRP A 123 5.40 4.29 21.58
C TRP A 123 4.51 3.26 20.89
N ARG A 124 3.20 3.46 20.90
CA ARG A 124 2.26 2.61 20.19
C ARG A 124 2.53 2.61 18.68
N GLY A 125 2.67 3.78 18.07
CA GLY A 125 2.99 3.91 16.65
C GLY A 125 4.30 3.21 16.30
N PHE A 126 5.33 3.34 17.14
CA PHE A 126 6.61 2.66 16.97
C PHE A 126 6.47 1.13 17.03
N ILE A 127 5.74 0.60 18.02
CA ILE A 127 5.54 -0.85 18.18
C ILE A 127 4.77 -1.41 16.97
N VAL A 128 3.70 -0.75 16.53
CA VAL A 128 2.92 -1.20 15.37
C VAL A 128 3.78 -1.25 14.10
N LEU A 129 4.54 -0.20 13.81
CA LEU A 129 5.43 -0.16 12.65
C LEU A 129 6.57 -1.20 12.74
N LEU A 130 7.07 -1.45 13.95
CA LEU A 130 8.08 -2.48 14.17
C LEU A 130 7.52 -3.89 13.90
N ILE A 131 6.33 -4.18 14.42
CA ILE A 131 5.65 -5.47 14.17
C ILE A 131 5.37 -5.64 12.67
N GLU A 132 4.86 -4.60 12.00
CA GLU A 132 4.61 -4.62 10.55
C GLU A 132 5.89 -4.95 9.77
N LEU A 133 7.01 -4.29 10.12
CA LEU A 133 8.31 -4.54 9.49
C LEU A 133 8.80 -5.97 9.76
N LEU A 134 8.68 -6.47 10.98
CA LEU A 134 9.11 -7.82 11.34
C LEU A 134 8.30 -8.89 10.61
N VAL A 135 6.98 -8.71 10.53
CA VAL A 135 6.09 -9.65 9.82
C VAL A 135 6.38 -9.65 8.32
N THR A 136 6.51 -8.47 7.69
CA THR A 136 6.84 -8.38 6.26
C THR A 136 8.23 -8.96 5.96
N ALA A 137 9.24 -8.71 6.81
CA ALA A 137 10.57 -9.30 6.68
C ALA A 137 10.54 -10.84 6.81
N PHE A 138 9.75 -11.35 7.75
CA PHE A 138 9.55 -12.80 7.90
C PHE A 138 8.92 -13.42 6.64
N ILE A 139 7.92 -12.74 6.03
CA ILE A 139 7.29 -13.20 4.79
C ILE A 139 8.31 -13.19 3.64
N VAL A 140 9.14 -12.14 3.51
CA VAL A 140 10.22 -12.10 2.51
C VAL A 140 11.18 -13.28 2.67
N TYR A 141 11.57 -13.59 3.91
CA TYR A 141 12.43 -14.73 4.21
C TYR A 141 11.77 -16.07 3.82
N ALA A 142 10.48 -16.24 4.14
CA ALA A 142 9.72 -17.43 3.74
C ALA A 142 9.58 -17.56 2.20
N CYS A 143 9.37 -16.44 1.50
CA CYS A 143 9.35 -16.42 0.04
C CYS A 143 10.72 -16.80 -0.55
N TYR A 144 11.81 -16.33 0.05
CA TYR A 144 13.17 -16.69 -0.37
C TYR A 144 13.43 -18.19 -0.24
N ILE A 145 13.09 -18.79 0.90
CA ILE A 145 13.22 -20.26 1.11
C ILE A 145 12.38 -21.01 0.07
N SER A 146 11.11 -20.60 -0.10
CA SER A 146 10.22 -21.25 -1.08
C SER A 146 10.74 -21.16 -2.51
N LEU A 147 11.42 -20.08 -2.87
CA LEU A 147 12.03 -19.88 -4.16
C LEU A 147 13.30 -20.77 -4.31
N ALA A 148 14.14 -20.84 -3.27
CA ALA A 148 15.32 -21.67 -3.23
C ALA A 148 14.97 -23.16 -3.39
N ASP A 149 13.89 -23.61 -2.75
CA ASP A 149 13.37 -24.97 -2.89
C ASP A 149 12.96 -25.30 -4.34
N ASP A 150 12.28 -24.36 -5.03
CA ASP A 150 11.87 -24.56 -6.43
C ASP A 150 13.08 -24.75 -7.37
N PHE A 151 14.19 -24.06 -7.12
CA PHE A 151 15.43 -24.24 -7.91
C PHE A 151 16.19 -25.54 -7.58
N SER A 152 15.91 -26.14 -6.42
CA SER A 152 16.53 -27.40 -6.01
C SER A 152 15.90 -28.63 -6.68
N PHE A 153 14.71 -28.48 -7.26
CA PHE A 153 14.04 -29.57 -7.98
C PHE A 153 14.51 -29.68 -9.44
N PRO A 154 14.74 -30.92 -9.96
CA PRO A 154 15.24 -31.13 -11.32
C PRO A 154 14.25 -30.73 -12.43
N ARG A 155 12.99 -30.50 -12.09
CA ARG A 155 11.96 -29.98 -13.00
C ARG A 155 11.16 -28.91 -12.31
N LEU A 156 11.16 -27.71 -12.90
CA LEU A 156 10.31 -26.60 -12.47
C LEU A 156 8.84 -26.98 -12.65
N ARG A 157 8.05 -26.83 -11.59
CA ARG A 157 6.59 -26.98 -11.66
C ARG A 157 6.02 -25.90 -12.59
N SER A 158 5.16 -26.30 -13.52
CA SER A 158 4.52 -25.42 -14.49
C SER A 158 3.02 -25.70 -14.59
N THR A 159 2.29 -24.75 -15.16
CA THR A 159 0.87 -24.91 -15.46
C THR A 159 0.66 -26.00 -16.52
N PRO A 160 -0.52 -26.69 -16.51
CA PRO A 160 -0.76 -27.86 -17.37
C PRO A 160 -0.83 -27.51 -18.86
N VAL A 161 -1.36 -26.34 -19.24
CA VAL A 161 -1.64 -25.98 -20.64
C VAL A 161 -0.56 -25.08 -21.23
N LEU A 162 -0.34 -23.90 -20.62
CA LEU A 162 0.64 -22.91 -21.10
C LEU A 162 2.07 -23.18 -20.62
N ARG A 163 2.24 -24.15 -19.69
CA ARG A 163 3.55 -24.50 -19.10
C ARG A 163 4.28 -23.28 -18.50
N ILE A 164 3.54 -22.33 -17.96
CA ILE A 164 4.11 -21.18 -17.26
C ILE A 164 4.74 -21.69 -15.96
N PRO A 165 6.04 -21.45 -15.70
CA PRO A 165 6.67 -21.90 -14.48
C PRO A 165 6.11 -21.16 -13.26
N PHE A 166 5.78 -21.88 -12.17
CA PHE A 166 5.28 -21.29 -10.94
C PHE A 166 6.27 -20.33 -10.27
N VAL A 167 7.54 -20.48 -10.58
CA VAL A 167 8.60 -19.57 -10.13
C VAL A 167 8.33 -18.12 -10.55
N SER A 168 7.69 -17.86 -11.70
CA SER A 168 7.48 -16.49 -12.20
C SER A 168 6.60 -15.67 -11.27
N TRP A 169 5.49 -16.20 -10.78
CA TRP A 169 4.64 -15.45 -9.83
C TRP A 169 5.18 -15.47 -8.40
N ARG A 170 5.96 -16.49 -8.00
CA ARG A 170 6.66 -16.46 -6.72
C ARG A 170 7.71 -15.36 -6.66
N ILE A 171 8.43 -15.12 -7.77
CA ILE A 171 9.35 -13.98 -7.89
C ILE A 171 8.57 -12.65 -7.78
N ALA A 172 7.43 -12.53 -8.47
CA ALA A 172 6.60 -11.31 -8.38
C ALA A 172 6.11 -11.05 -6.95
N ILE A 173 5.68 -12.09 -6.23
CA ILE A 173 5.27 -12.01 -4.83
C ILE A 173 6.45 -11.60 -3.94
N MET A 174 7.62 -12.21 -4.10
CA MET A 174 8.82 -11.87 -3.34
C MET A 174 9.22 -10.41 -3.55
N ILE A 175 9.21 -9.94 -4.80
CA ILE A 175 9.50 -8.53 -5.12
C ILE A 175 8.50 -7.61 -4.42
N ALA A 176 7.21 -7.92 -4.49
CA ALA A 176 6.17 -7.10 -3.86
C ALA A 176 6.34 -7.00 -2.34
N PHE A 177 6.56 -8.13 -1.64
CA PHE A 177 6.80 -8.11 -0.20
C PHE A 177 8.11 -7.41 0.17
N THR A 178 9.16 -7.52 -0.65
CA THR A 178 10.41 -6.77 -0.45
C THR A 178 10.16 -5.27 -0.54
N LEU A 179 9.34 -4.82 -1.50
CA LEU A 179 8.93 -3.42 -1.62
C LEU A 179 8.09 -2.96 -0.43
N MET A 180 7.13 -3.78 0.00
CA MET A 180 6.32 -3.48 1.19
C MET A 180 7.21 -3.34 2.44
N ALA A 181 8.17 -4.26 2.65
CA ALA A 181 9.12 -4.17 3.75
C ALA A 181 9.98 -2.90 3.67
N MET A 182 10.39 -2.48 2.47
CA MET A 182 11.11 -1.23 2.25
C MET A 182 10.25 0.00 2.61
N PHE A 183 8.97 0.03 2.24
CA PHE A 183 8.06 1.12 2.62
C PHE A 183 7.77 1.11 4.13
N SER A 184 7.56 -0.06 4.75
CA SER A 184 7.41 -0.15 6.21
C SER A 184 8.65 0.33 6.96
N ALA A 185 9.86 0.00 6.46
CA ALA A 185 11.11 0.52 7.01
C ALA A 185 11.22 2.04 6.86
N ALA A 186 10.79 2.60 5.70
CA ALA A 186 10.77 4.04 5.49
C ALA A 186 9.79 4.75 6.44
N HIS A 187 8.60 4.18 6.66
CA HIS A 187 7.64 4.70 7.63
C HIS A 187 8.22 4.68 9.06
N LEU A 188 8.87 3.58 9.45
CA LEU A 188 9.52 3.48 10.75
C LEU A 188 10.64 4.52 10.92
N TYR A 189 11.47 4.70 9.89
CA TYR A 189 12.53 5.71 9.88
C TYR A 189 11.98 7.14 10.06
N VAL A 190 10.94 7.50 9.32
CA VAL A 190 10.27 8.81 9.43
C VAL A 190 9.66 8.99 10.82
N HIS A 191 9.00 7.95 11.36
CA HIS A 191 8.40 7.99 12.69
C HIS A 191 9.44 8.22 13.80
N ILE A 192 10.59 7.56 13.72
CA ILE A 192 11.70 7.75 14.68
C ILE A 192 12.26 9.17 14.57
N ARG A 193 12.49 9.69 13.36
CA ARG A 193 13.00 11.05 13.17
C ARG A 193 12.06 12.11 13.73
N LYS A 194 10.76 11.98 13.49
CA LYS A 194 9.74 12.87 14.08
C LYS A 194 9.75 12.80 15.61
N GLY A 195 9.90 11.62 16.19
CA GLY A 195 9.98 11.44 17.64
C GLY A 195 11.24 12.05 18.28
N LEU A 196 12.35 12.12 17.55
CA LEU A 196 13.61 12.71 17.98
C LEU A 196 13.71 14.23 17.69
N GLY A 197 12.69 14.86 17.09
CA GLY A 197 12.69 16.27 16.73
C GLY A 197 13.71 16.63 15.64
N LEU A 198 14.14 15.67 14.82
CA LEU A 198 15.09 15.92 13.74
C LEU A 198 14.35 16.45 12.50
N PRO A 199 14.85 17.53 11.84
CA PRO A 199 14.19 18.13 10.70
C PRO A 199 14.06 17.14 9.54
N LEU A 200 12.88 17.08 8.94
CA LEU A 200 12.60 16.38 7.71
C LEU A 200 12.78 17.35 6.53
N LYS A 201 13.02 16.82 5.33
CA LYS A 201 13.25 17.64 4.14
C LYS A 201 12.07 18.55 3.79
N SER A 202 10.86 18.17 4.14
CA SER A 202 9.65 18.99 3.92
C SER A 202 9.64 20.27 4.75
N GLU A 203 10.31 20.29 5.92
CA GLU A 203 10.39 21.46 6.79
C GLU A 203 11.54 22.41 6.41
N THR A 204 12.53 21.91 5.66
CA THR A 204 13.71 22.72 5.25
C THR A 204 13.48 23.47 3.93
N ALA A 205 12.35 23.21 3.24
CA ALA A 205 12.00 23.79 1.94
C ALA A 205 10.94 24.91 2.01
N GLN A 206 10.54 25.32 3.22
CA GLN A 206 9.73 26.50 3.52
C GLN A 206 10.63 27.61 4.08
#